data_878f1c351a5e0aa55cf84d498df078f1
#
_entry.id   878f1c351a5e0aa55cf84d498df078f1
#
_cell.length_a   1.000
_cell.length_b   1.000
_cell.length_c   1.000
_cell.angle_alpha   90.00
_cell.angle_beta   90.00
_cell.angle_gamma   90.00
#
_symmetry.space_group_name_H-M   'P 1'
#
loop_
_entity.id
_entity.type
_entity.pdbx_description
1 polymer ?
#
loop_
_entity_poly.entity_id
_entity_poly.type
_entity_poly.pdbx_seq_one_letter_code
_entity_poly.pdbx_strand_id
1 'polypeptide(L)'
;MSEVTKISGPVHGYKVFNPDWTCKPIGGSSKQYTCPGKFEEEGELEICEHGMHFCQTAAKCFNYYEFNSKNKVAEVIAYGEVRTDGDKSCTNKLEIVREVPWDEVLRI
;
A
#
# COMPACT_ATOMS: atom_id res chain seq x y z
N MET A 1 -20.47 6.99 -8.81
CA MET A 1 -19.81 5.67 -8.88
C MET A 1 -18.39 5.86 -9.34
N SER A 2 -17.44 5.38 -8.57
CA SER A 2 -16.03 5.56 -8.94
C SER A 2 -15.64 4.57 -10.03
N GLU A 3 -14.76 5.00 -10.91
CA GLU A 3 -14.19 4.14 -11.93
C GLU A 3 -12.91 3.52 -11.42
N VAL A 4 -12.79 2.20 -11.57
CA VAL A 4 -11.55 1.51 -11.27
C VAL A 4 -10.67 1.58 -12.52
N THR A 5 -9.51 2.20 -12.37
CA THR A 5 -8.52 2.29 -13.43
C THR A 5 -7.57 1.10 -13.33
N LYS A 6 -7.28 0.48 -14.46
CA LYS A 6 -6.37 -0.66 -14.55
C LYS A 6 -5.17 -0.27 -15.40
N ILE A 7 -3.97 -0.34 -14.80
CA ILE A 7 -2.72 -0.03 -15.48
C ILE A 7 -1.65 -1.05 -15.14
N SER A 8 -0.56 -1.04 -15.91
CA SER A 8 0.63 -1.84 -15.60
C SER A 8 1.67 -0.95 -14.95
N GLY A 9 2.36 -1.48 -13.91
CA GLY A 9 3.41 -0.74 -13.24
C GLY A 9 4.64 -0.51 -14.09
N PRO A 10 5.66 0.16 -13.57
CA PRO A 10 5.79 0.52 -12.15
C PRO A 10 4.95 1.74 -11.75
N VAL A 11 4.32 1.66 -10.59
CA VAL A 11 3.61 2.78 -9.99
C VAL A 11 4.18 3.00 -8.59
N HIS A 12 4.66 4.21 -8.35
CA HIS A 12 5.23 4.61 -7.08
C HIS A 12 4.15 5.05 -6.10
N GLY A 13 4.29 4.67 -4.83
CA GLY A 13 3.33 5.07 -3.82
C GLY A 13 3.86 4.85 -2.40
N TYR A 14 2.91 4.83 -1.46
CA TYR A 14 3.19 4.70 -0.04
C TYR A 14 2.22 3.71 0.60
N LYS A 15 2.67 3.05 1.65
CA LYS A 15 1.84 2.10 2.38
C LYS A 15 2.10 2.25 3.88
N VAL A 16 1.04 2.19 4.67
CA VAL A 16 1.09 2.25 6.13
C VAL A 16 1.04 0.83 6.68
N PHE A 17 1.89 0.55 7.65
CA PHE A 17 1.99 -0.75 8.31
C PHE A 17 1.87 -0.58 9.82
N ASN A 18 1.46 -1.64 10.50
CA ASN A 18 1.57 -1.72 11.96
C ASN A 18 3.05 -1.65 12.39
N PRO A 19 3.33 -1.37 13.66
CA PRO A 19 4.73 -1.26 14.12
C PRO A 19 5.60 -2.48 13.86
N ASP A 20 4.99 -3.65 13.70
CA ASP A 20 5.69 -4.92 13.41
C ASP A 20 5.74 -5.25 11.92
N TRP A 21 5.42 -4.29 11.05
CA TRP A 21 5.38 -4.45 9.60
C TRP A 21 4.28 -5.39 9.10
N THR A 22 3.22 -5.56 9.86
CA THR A 22 2.05 -6.31 9.40
C THR A 22 0.99 -5.37 8.86
N CYS A 23 0.17 -5.90 7.93
CA CYS A 23 -1.06 -5.28 7.49
C CYS A 23 -2.16 -6.32 7.57
N LYS A 24 -3.34 -5.90 8.03
CA LYS A 24 -4.50 -6.79 8.05
C LYS A 24 -5.50 -6.31 7.00
N PRO A 25 -5.69 -7.04 5.91
CA PRO A 25 -6.72 -6.70 4.94
C PRO A 25 -8.12 -6.92 5.55
N ILE A 26 -9.10 -6.22 5.00
CA ILE A 26 -10.49 -6.35 5.45
C ILE A 26 -10.94 -7.80 5.23
N GLY A 27 -11.39 -8.44 6.32
CA GLY A 27 -11.86 -9.82 6.26
C GLY A 27 -10.78 -10.88 6.13
N GLY A 28 -9.51 -10.50 6.17
CA GLY A 28 -8.39 -11.42 6.02
C GLY A 28 -7.51 -11.54 7.25
N SER A 29 -6.54 -12.43 7.16
CA SER A 29 -5.50 -12.58 8.19
C SER A 29 -4.42 -11.52 8.01
N SER A 30 -3.70 -11.22 9.09
CA SER A 30 -2.55 -10.33 9.00
C SER A 30 -1.49 -10.90 8.07
N LYS A 31 -0.91 -10.03 7.25
CA LYS A 31 0.20 -10.37 6.37
C LYS A 31 1.47 -9.71 6.88
N GLN A 32 2.53 -10.50 7.01
CA GLN A 32 3.84 -10.01 7.43
C GLN A 32 4.62 -9.51 6.22
N TYR A 33 5.11 -8.30 6.32
CA TYR A 33 6.01 -7.71 5.32
C TYR A 33 7.40 -7.51 5.91
N THR A 34 8.36 -7.22 5.03
CA THR A 34 9.72 -6.82 5.43
C THR A 34 10.08 -5.54 4.70
N CYS A 35 10.93 -4.72 5.28
CA CYS A 35 11.40 -3.49 4.66
C CYS A 35 12.94 -3.48 4.66
N PRO A 36 13.60 -3.57 3.48
CA PRO A 36 12.99 -3.71 2.15
C PRO A 36 12.51 -5.14 1.87
N GLY A 37 11.73 -5.28 0.80
CA GLY A 37 11.28 -6.61 0.38
C GLY A 37 10.43 -6.55 -0.88
N LYS A 38 10.23 -7.71 -1.49
CA LYS A 38 9.34 -7.86 -2.64
C LYS A 38 8.29 -8.92 -2.34
N PHE A 39 7.06 -8.65 -2.74
CA PHE A 39 5.93 -9.53 -2.44
C PHE A 39 5.05 -9.69 -3.67
N GLU A 40 4.54 -10.90 -3.88
CA GLU A 40 3.62 -11.21 -4.96
C GLU A 40 2.43 -11.96 -4.40
N GLU A 41 1.25 -11.72 -4.98
CA GLU A 41 0.02 -12.45 -4.66
C GLU A 41 -0.61 -12.93 -5.94
N GLU A 42 -1.16 -14.14 -5.90
CA GLU A 42 -1.87 -14.72 -7.03
C GLU A 42 -3.35 -14.39 -6.93
N GLY A 43 -4.06 -14.51 -8.06
CA GLY A 43 -5.49 -14.27 -8.14
C GLY A 43 -5.82 -12.93 -8.74
N GLU A 44 -7.09 -12.71 -8.99
CA GLU A 44 -7.58 -11.47 -9.57
C GLU A 44 -7.62 -10.37 -8.52
N LEU A 45 -7.16 -9.18 -8.92
CA LEU A 45 -7.18 -8.02 -8.03
C LEU A 45 -8.60 -7.50 -7.84
N GLU A 46 -8.97 -7.22 -6.60
CA GLU A 46 -10.24 -6.57 -6.26
C GLU A 46 -9.98 -5.52 -5.19
N ILE A 47 -10.35 -4.28 -5.48
CA ILE A 47 -10.18 -3.17 -4.54
C ILE A 47 -10.91 -3.51 -3.23
N CYS A 48 -10.20 -3.36 -2.12
CA CYS A 48 -10.63 -3.67 -0.75
C CYS A 48 -10.82 -5.14 -0.45
N GLU A 49 -10.68 -6.06 -1.41
CA GLU A 49 -10.90 -7.49 -1.19
C GLU A 49 -9.68 -8.34 -1.46
N HIS A 50 -8.96 -8.08 -2.55
CA HIS A 50 -7.80 -8.90 -2.91
C HIS A 50 -6.71 -8.04 -3.51
N GLY A 51 -5.49 -8.27 -3.06
CA GLY A 51 -4.31 -7.55 -3.51
C GLY A 51 -3.65 -6.77 -2.37
N MET A 52 -2.45 -6.29 -2.64
CA MET A 52 -1.72 -5.46 -1.68
C MET A 52 -2.05 -4.01 -1.94
N HIS A 53 -2.67 -3.35 -0.95
CA HIS A 53 -3.19 -2.00 -1.10
C HIS A 53 -2.16 -0.96 -0.71
N PHE A 54 -2.17 0.16 -1.42
CA PHE A 54 -1.30 1.30 -1.17
C PHE A 54 -1.96 2.58 -1.69
N CYS A 55 -1.37 3.73 -1.37
CA CYS A 55 -1.81 5.03 -1.87
C CYS A 55 -0.69 5.67 -2.67
N GLN A 56 -1.04 6.43 -3.70
CA GLN A 56 -0.03 7.07 -4.55
C GLN A 56 0.62 8.29 -3.91
N THR A 57 -0.01 8.86 -2.89
CA THR A 57 0.59 9.94 -2.08
C THR A 57 0.50 9.58 -0.60
N ALA A 58 1.49 10.02 0.18
CA ALA A 58 1.53 9.71 1.61
C ALA A 58 0.33 10.31 2.35
N ALA A 59 -0.07 11.52 2.00
CA ALA A 59 -1.19 12.19 2.66
C ALA A 59 -2.50 11.40 2.54
N LYS A 60 -2.72 10.75 1.41
CA LYS A 60 -3.94 9.98 1.17
C LYS A 60 -4.01 8.68 1.93
N CYS A 61 -2.89 8.15 2.40
CA CYS A 61 -2.88 6.98 3.27
C CYS A 61 -3.69 7.23 4.55
N PHE A 62 -3.70 8.44 5.05
CA PHE A 62 -4.39 8.79 6.28
C PHE A 62 -5.91 8.98 6.11
N ASN A 63 -6.41 8.88 4.91
CA ASN A 63 -7.86 8.75 4.69
C ASN A 63 -8.38 7.38 5.14
N TYR A 64 -7.51 6.40 5.26
CA TYR A 64 -7.86 5.02 5.58
C TYR A 64 -7.23 4.50 6.86
N TYR A 65 -6.24 5.19 7.39
CA TYR A 65 -5.52 4.82 8.60
C TYR A 65 -5.45 6.01 9.54
N GLU A 66 -5.61 5.74 10.85
CA GLU A 66 -5.43 6.78 11.84
C GLU A 66 -3.97 7.22 11.89
N PHE A 67 -3.76 8.51 12.15
CA PHE A 67 -2.43 9.03 12.38
C PHE A 67 -1.91 8.45 13.69
N ASN A 68 -0.92 7.60 13.60
CA ASN A 68 -0.28 6.99 14.76
C ASN A 68 1.22 6.90 14.49
N SER A 69 2.02 7.65 15.25
CA SER A 69 3.46 7.71 15.06
C SER A 69 4.18 6.38 15.32
N LYS A 70 3.50 5.41 15.93
CA LYS A 70 4.03 4.06 16.12
C LYS A 70 3.93 3.21 14.87
N ASN A 71 3.02 3.54 13.97
CA ASN A 71 2.89 2.83 12.70
C ASN A 71 4.07 3.16 11.79
N LYS A 72 4.34 2.28 10.85
CA LYS A 72 5.40 2.45 9.87
C LYS A 72 4.80 2.93 8.55
N VAL A 73 5.51 3.81 7.86
CA VAL A 73 5.17 4.21 6.50
C VAL A 73 6.35 3.86 5.61
N ALA A 74 6.09 3.23 4.49
CA ALA A 74 7.14 2.87 3.54
C ALA A 74 6.84 3.39 2.16
N GLU A 75 7.89 3.73 1.43
CA GLU A 75 7.85 4.00 0.01
C GLU A 75 7.78 2.66 -0.72
N VAL A 76 6.83 2.52 -1.63
CA VAL A 76 6.59 1.26 -2.32
C VAL A 76 6.52 1.46 -3.82
N ILE A 77 6.78 0.40 -4.58
CA ILE A 77 6.63 0.37 -6.02
C ILE A 77 5.80 -0.85 -6.38
N ALA A 78 4.68 -0.60 -7.06
CA ALA A 78 3.87 -1.66 -7.63
C ALA A 78 4.41 -1.96 -9.02
N TYR A 79 4.93 -3.16 -9.23
CA TYR A 79 5.60 -3.53 -10.48
C TYR A 79 4.83 -4.56 -11.31
N GLY A 80 3.58 -4.80 -10.94
CA GLY A 80 2.67 -5.67 -11.68
C GLY A 80 1.45 -4.92 -12.17
N GLU A 81 0.31 -5.60 -12.19
CA GLU A 81 -0.96 -4.95 -12.49
C GLU A 81 -1.36 -4.07 -11.32
N VAL A 82 -1.87 -2.88 -11.62
CA VAL A 82 -2.34 -1.94 -10.61
C VAL A 82 -3.78 -1.56 -10.92
N ARG A 83 -4.65 -1.65 -9.94
CA ARG A 83 -6.03 -1.14 -10.02
C ARG A 83 -6.18 0.00 -9.03
N THR A 84 -6.74 1.10 -9.48
CA THR A 84 -6.91 2.31 -8.68
C THR A 84 -8.38 2.71 -8.65
N ASP A 85 -8.86 3.02 -7.45
CA ASP A 85 -10.19 3.55 -7.22
C ASP A 85 -10.07 4.74 -6.26
N GLY A 86 -10.14 5.95 -6.82
CA GLY A 86 -9.98 7.18 -6.05
C GLY A 86 -8.59 7.27 -5.42
N ASP A 87 -8.56 7.28 -4.09
CA ASP A 87 -7.32 7.48 -3.32
C ASP A 87 -6.54 6.20 -3.07
N LYS A 88 -7.12 5.04 -3.38
CA LYS A 88 -6.49 3.77 -3.06
C LYS A 88 -6.19 2.97 -4.31
N SER A 89 -5.10 2.24 -4.25
CA SER A 89 -4.66 1.35 -5.31
C SER A 89 -4.35 -0.02 -4.73
N CYS A 90 -4.39 -1.04 -5.57
CA CYS A 90 -3.92 -2.37 -5.19
C CYS A 90 -3.13 -3.00 -6.32
N THR A 91 -2.24 -3.91 -5.95
CA THR A 91 -1.37 -4.60 -6.90
C THR A 91 -1.15 -6.04 -6.46
N ASN A 92 -0.77 -6.86 -7.44
CA ASN A 92 -0.35 -8.24 -7.18
C ASN A 92 1.17 -8.36 -7.00
N LYS A 93 1.92 -7.31 -7.27
CA LYS A 93 3.39 -7.31 -7.14
C LYS A 93 3.85 -6.00 -6.55
N LEU A 94 4.34 -6.06 -5.31
CA LEU A 94 4.72 -4.88 -4.55
C LEU A 94 6.15 -5.00 -4.04
N GLU A 95 6.95 -3.97 -4.29
CA GLU A 95 8.26 -3.83 -3.67
C GLU A 95 8.19 -2.78 -2.59
N ILE A 96 8.66 -3.11 -1.39
CA ILE A 96 8.83 -2.14 -0.30
C ILE A 96 10.27 -1.66 -0.37
N VAL A 97 10.45 -0.37 -0.63
CA VAL A 97 11.76 0.20 -0.96
C VAL A 97 12.50 0.64 0.29
N ARG A 98 11.83 1.45 1.12
CA ARG A 98 12.43 1.98 2.36
C ARG A 98 11.36 2.49 3.31
N GLU A 99 11.69 2.51 4.58
CA GLU A 99 10.85 3.19 5.56
C GLU A 99 11.00 4.71 5.40
N VAL A 100 9.88 5.42 5.48
CA VAL A 100 9.85 6.88 5.43
C VAL A 100 9.70 7.41 6.86
N PRO A 101 10.67 8.17 7.38
CA PRO A 101 10.56 8.74 8.72
C PRO A 101 9.36 9.70 8.82
N TRP A 102 8.76 9.79 9.99
CA TRP A 102 7.58 10.62 10.18
C TRP A 102 7.80 12.09 9.85
N ASP A 103 8.99 12.62 10.12
CA ASP A 103 9.30 14.01 9.77
C ASP A 103 9.30 14.21 8.25
N GLU A 104 9.66 13.21 7.47
CA GLU A 104 9.55 13.25 6.01
C GLU A 104 8.10 13.07 5.57
N VAL A 105 7.36 12.15 6.18
CA VAL A 105 5.93 11.93 5.87
C VAL A 105 5.14 13.22 6.02
N LEU A 106 5.41 13.99 7.05
CA LEU A 106 4.69 15.23 7.31
C LEU A 106 5.03 16.36 6.33
N ARG A 107 6.04 16.16 5.48
CA ARG A 107 6.48 17.14 4.48
C ARG A 107 6.11 16.78 3.04
N ILE A 108 5.61 15.58 2.81
CA ILE A 108 5.30 15.11 1.45
C ILE A 108 3.82 14.89 1.22
#